data_be968be73684993679eff2fc2fb426b5
#
_entry.id   be968be73684993679eff2fc2fb426b5
#
_cell.length_a   1.000
_cell.length_b   1.000
_cell.length_c   1.000
_cell.angle_alpha   90.00
_cell.angle_beta   90.00
_cell.angle_gamma   90.00
#
_symmetry.space_group_name_H-M   'P 1'
#
loop_
_entity.id
_entity.type
_entity.pdbx_description
1 polymer ?
#
loop_
_entity_poly.entity_id
_entity_poly.type
_entity_poly.pdbx_seq_one_letter_code
_entity_poly.pdbx_strand_id
1 'polypeptide(L)'
;MIETIAVALLPAVITVVLGFIAAKRHDFVAADASVLIKMVMHYALPLALFVSTVQTTRVSLLHDIPLLIGLFIAMVALYVVVLGVGRLVFHASWGASALAALAASAPNFAYIGPPVLGNLYGPASGVPIAVGNTLLVLTVFPATVVLLTLDARSQQEAQPPGAEQAPGARAEAAGILSVLGHALAQPIVWTPLLGVALVMLGVHIPAPAANTLDLLGQSATGVALFSAGIVIAAYRVEINRVVLALAFLKNIGQPALLLALLLAAGYTNPLLGEAVVTTALPAIVSVALLGVQYGVAQSLTA
;
A
#
# COMPACT_ATOMS: atom_id res chain seq x y z
N MET A 1 -2.93 -8.54 25.32
CA MET A 1 -2.99 -8.66 23.85
C MET A 1 -3.94 -7.64 23.20
N ILE A 2 -5.24 -7.58 23.53
CA ILE A 2 -6.17 -6.57 22.97
C ILE A 2 -5.72 -5.15 23.33
N GLU A 3 -5.33 -4.91 24.56
CA GLU A 3 -4.82 -3.61 25.03
C GLU A 3 -3.55 -3.19 24.26
N THR A 4 -2.62 -4.11 24.03
CA THR A 4 -1.39 -3.86 23.26
C THR A 4 -1.69 -3.47 21.82
N ILE A 5 -2.63 -4.15 21.16
CA ILE A 5 -3.07 -3.84 19.80
C ILE A 5 -3.78 -2.48 19.76
N ALA A 6 -4.64 -2.20 20.75
CA ALA A 6 -5.34 -0.92 20.83
C ALA A 6 -4.35 0.24 21.00
N VAL A 7 -3.37 0.12 21.87
CA VAL A 7 -2.31 1.14 22.08
C VAL A 7 -1.48 1.34 20.81
N ALA A 8 -1.15 0.27 20.08
CA ALA A 8 -0.39 0.36 18.84
C ALA A 8 -1.15 1.03 17.68
N LEU A 9 -2.47 0.86 17.62
CA LEU A 9 -3.31 1.48 16.60
C LEU A 9 -3.79 2.89 16.97
N LEU A 10 -3.77 3.26 18.23
CA LEU A 10 -4.26 4.53 18.75
C LEU A 10 -3.67 5.77 18.03
N PRO A 11 -2.34 5.86 17.78
CA PRO A 11 -1.78 7.00 17.05
C PRO A 11 -2.36 7.15 15.65
N ALA A 12 -2.58 6.04 14.93
CA ALA A 12 -3.16 6.07 13.60
C ALA A 12 -4.62 6.56 13.63
N VAL A 13 -5.42 6.04 14.56
CA VAL A 13 -6.81 6.45 14.74
C VAL A 13 -6.91 7.93 15.14
N ILE A 14 -6.09 8.38 16.10
CA ILE A 14 -6.07 9.79 16.52
C ILE A 14 -5.71 10.69 15.34
N THR A 15 -4.72 10.33 14.53
CA THR A 15 -4.30 11.14 13.38
C THR A 15 -5.40 11.28 12.33
N VAL A 16 -6.12 10.19 12.03
CA VAL A 16 -7.29 10.23 11.13
C VAL A 16 -8.39 11.11 11.71
N VAL A 17 -8.70 10.95 13.01
CA VAL A 17 -9.73 11.76 13.70
C VAL A 17 -9.35 13.25 13.71
N LEU A 18 -8.08 13.59 13.92
CA LEU A 18 -7.61 14.98 13.84
C LEU A 18 -7.81 15.56 12.44
N GLY A 19 -7.48 14.83 11.38
CA GLY A 19 -7.74 15.25 10.00
C GLY A 19 -9.24 15.44 9.71
N PHE A 20 -10.08 14.53 10.22
CA PHE A 20 -11.53 14.64 10.12
C PHE A 20 -12.07 15.89 10.84
N ILE A 21 -11.61 16.15 12.07
CA ILE A 21 -12.01 17.33 12.86
C ILE A 21 -11.55 18.61 12.15
N ALA A 22 -10.31 18.67 11.67
CA ALA A 22 -9.76 19.83 10.96
C ALA A 22 -10.60 20.18 9.71
N ALA A 23 -11.04 19.16 8.95
CA ALA A 23 -11.95 19.37 7.83
C ALA A 23 -13.35 19.85 8.26
N LYS A 24 -13.91 19.29 9.34
CA LYS A 24 -15.21 19.74 9.88
C LYS A 24 -15.18 21.16 10.44
N ARG A 25 -14.02 21.61 10.91
CA ARG A 25 -13.80 23.00 11.37
C ARG A 25 -13.49 23.97 10.22
N HIS A 26 -13.40 23.47 8.99
CA HIS A 26 -13.01 24.25 7.82
C HIS A 26 -11.57 24.78 7.86
N ASP A 27 -10.70 24.21 8.71
CA ASP A 27 -9.27 24.55 8.73
C ASP A 27 -8.58 23.98 7.47
N PHE A 28 -9.12 22.87 6.93
CA PHE A 28 -8.69 22.22 5.68
C PHE A 28 -9.90 21.86 4.83
N VAL A 29 -9.75 21.99 3.51
CA VAL A 29 -10.74 21.57 2.52
C VAL A 29 -10.24 20.38 1.69
N ALA A 30 -11.12 19.74 0.92
CA ALA A 30 -10.74 18.60 0.09
C ALA A 30 -9.58 18.89 -0.90
N ALA A 31 -9.46 20.14 -1.37
CA ALA A 31 -8.36 20.58 -2.24
C ALA A 31 -7.00 20.53 -1.51
N ASP A 32 -6.95 20.89 -0.22
CA ASP A 32 -5.73 20.84 0.59
C ASP A 32 -5.28 19.39 0.81
N ALA A 33 -6.22 18.45 0.97
CA ALA A 33 -5.90 17.04 1.03
C ALA A 33 -5.15 16.58 -0.23
N SER A 34 -5.52 17.09 -1.41
CA SER A 34 -4.83 16.77 -2.67
C SER A 34 -3.39 17.25 -2.68
N VAL A 35 -3.09 18.42 -2.09
CA VAL A 35 -1.72 18.95 -1.97
C VAL A 35 -0.89 18.07 -1.01
N LEU A 36 -1.46 17.73 0.15
CA LEU A 36 -0.81 16.84 1.12
C LEU A 36 -0.54 15.45 0.53
N ILE A 37 -1.51 14.89 -0.19
CA ILE A 37 -1.37 13.61 -0.89
C ILE A 37 -0.25 13.66 -1.93
N LYS A 38 -0.15 14.73 -2.73
CA LYS A 38 0.94 14.91 -3.70
C LYS A 38 2.30 14.95 -3.01
N MET A 39 2.43 15.67 -1.91
CA MET A 39 3.66 15.70 -1.10
C MET A 39 4.04 14.29 -0.62
N VAL A 40 3.08 13.55 -0.06
CA VAL A 40 3.33 12.19 0.40
C VAL A 40 3.73 11.27 -0.76
N MET A 41 2.97 11.26 -1.86
CA MET A 41 3.16 10.31 -2.96
C MET A 41 4.45 10.53 -3.76
N HIS A 42 4.88 11.80 -3.91
CA HIS A 42 6.05 12.12 -4.74
C HIS A 42 7.36 12.22 -3.95
N TYR A 43 7.29 12.47 -2.64
CA TYR A 43 8.48 12.70 -1.82
C TYR A 43 8.55 11.79 -0.59
N ALA A 44 7.58 11.90 0.32
CA ALA A 44 7.71 11.25 1.62
C ALA A 44 7.60 9.71 1.52
N LEU A 45 6.59 9.19 0.81
CA LEU A 45 6.37 7.76 0.69
C LEU A 45 7.47 7.03 -0.12
N PRO A 46 7.95 7.54 -1.27
CA PRO A 46 9.11 6.98 -1.95
C PRO A 46 10.33 6.83 -1.05
N LEU A 47 10.65 7.87 -0.27
CA LEU A 47 11.77 7.83 0.68
C LEU A 47 11.54 6.86 1.82
N ALA A 48 10.32 6.81 2.38
CA ALA A 48 9.97 5.85 3.41
C ALA A 48 10.14 4.40 2.92
N LEU A 49 9.63 4.09 1.72
CA LEU A 49 9.75 2.76 1.11
C LEU A 49 11.21 2.43 0.78
N PHE A 50 11.97 3.40 0.29
CA PHE A 50 13.41 3.24 0.04
C PHE A 50 14.15 2.90 1.34
N VAL A 51 14.01 3.73 2.37
CA VAL A 51 14.72 3.55 3.65
C VAL A 51 14.33 2.23 4.31
N SER A 52 13.04 1.91 4.38
CA SER A 52 12.57 0.62 4.93
C SER A 52 13.15 -0.58 4.18
N THR A 53 13.33 -0.44 2.86
CA THR A 53 13.90 -1.49 2.02
C THR A 53 15.41 -1.65 2.26
N VAL A 54 16.18 -0.56 2.29
CA VAL A 54 17.65 -0.63 2.49
C VAL A 54 18.06 -1.00 3.91
N GLN A 55 17.16 -0.84 4.88
CA GLN A 55 17.36 -1.34 6.25
C GLN A 55 17.12 -2.85 6.37
N THR A 56 16.52 -3.47 5.35
CA THR A 56 16.33 -4.92 5.31
C THR A 56 17.66 -5.60 4.98
N THR A 57 17.95 -6.71 5.66
CA THR A 57 19.17 -7.46 5.39
C THR A 57 18.95 -8.50 4.28
N ARG A 58 20.00 -8.73 3.47
CA ARG A 58 19.97 -9.81 2.47
C ARG A 58 19.67 -11.18 3.10
N VAL A 59 20.18 -11.41 4.30
CA VAL A 59 19.95 -12.65 5.05
C VAL A 59 18.47 -12.80 5.40
N SER A 60 17.80 -11.73 5.86
CA SER A 60 16.37 -11.78 6.18
C SER A 60 15.49 -12.07 4.97
N LEU A 61 15.93 -11.65 3.76
CA LEU A 61 15.19 -11.92 2.53
C LEU A 61 15.36 -13.36 2.01
N LEU A 62 16.48 -14.00 2.30
CA LEU A 62 16.84 -15.31 1.72
C LEU A 62 16.80 -16.48 2.71
N HIS A 63 16.73 -16.19 4.01
CA HIS A 63 16.85 -17.21 5.05
C HIS A 63 15.61 -18.11 5.18
N ASP A 64 14.40 -17.56 5.04
CA ASP A 64 13.14 -18.27 5.23
C ASP A 64 12.35 -18.39 3.92
N ILE A 65 12.83 -19.23 3.00
CA ILE A 65 12.20 -19.48 1.69
C ILE A 65 10.71 -19.86 1.81
N PRO A 66 10.25 -20.75 2.71
CA PRO A 66 8.83 -21.06 2.85
C PRO A 66 7.98 -19.83 3.22
N LEU A 67 8.48 -18.97 4.11
CA LEU A 67 7.84 -17.72 4.48
C LEU A 67 7.72 -16.79 3.26
N LEU A 68 8.81 -16.63 2.50
CA LEU A 68 8.84 -15.80 1.30
C LEU A 68 7.83 -16.29 0.25
N ILE A 69 7.84 -17.59 -0.04
CA ILE A 69 6.92 -18.20 -0.99
C ILE A 69 5.46 -18.10 -0.50
N GLY A 70 5.22 -18.41 0.78
CA GLY A 70 3.89 -18.32 1.38
C GLY A 70 3.31 -16.92 1.32
N LEU A 71 4.08 -15.90 1.73
CA LEU A 71 3.68 -14.49 1.64
C LEU A 71 3.44 -14.05 0.19
N PHE A 72 4.34 -14.43 -0.73
CA PHE A 72 4.18 -14.12 -2.16
C PHE A 72 2.87 -14.71 -2.70
N ILE A 73 2.63 -16.00 -2.48
CA ILE A 73 1.41 -16.66 -2.96
C ILE A 73 0.18 -16.02 -2.31
N ALA A 74 0.17 -15.81 -0.98
CA ALA A 74 -0.97 -15.23 -0.30
C ALA A 74 -1.31 -13.82 -0.81
N MET A 75 -0.30 -12.99 -1.07
CA MET A 75 -0.49 -11.63 -1.60
C MET A 75 -0.93 -11.66 -3.06
N VAL A 76 -0.17 -12.35 -3.92
CA VAL A 76 -0.41 -12.34 -5.37
C VAL A 76 -1.68 -13.10 -5.75
N ALA A 77 -1.94 -14.27 -5.13
CA ALA A 77 -3.16 -15.02 -5.39
C ALA A 77 -4.40 -14.21 -5.02
N LEU A 78 -4.41 -13.59 -3.84
CA LEU A 78 -5.54 -12.77 -3.42
C LEU A 78 -5.71 -11.53 -4.32
N TYR A 79 -4.60 -10.89 -4.70
CA TYR A 79 -4.61 -9.78 -5.65
C TYR A 79 -5.25 -10.19 -6.99
N VAL A 80 -4.79 -11.30 -7.59
CA VAL A 80 -5.30 -11.79 -8.88
C VAL A 80 -6.77 -12.21 -8.79
N VAL A 81 -7.17 -12.89 -7.72
CA VAL A 81 -8.56 -13.29 -7.49
C VAL A 81 -9.47 -12.07 -7.39
N VAL A 82 -9.13 -11.09 -6.56
CA VAL A 82 -9.95 -9.88 -6.38
C VAL A 82 -9.98 -9.04 -7.64
N LEU A 83 -8.83 -8.89 -8.33
CA LEU A 83 -8.76 -8.21 -9.62
C LEU A 83 -9.66 -8.90 -10.66
N GLY A 84 -9.58 -10.24 -10.76
CA GLY A 84 -10.39 -11.03 -11.67
C GLY A 84 -11.88 -10.93 -11.36
N VAL A 85 -12.28 -11.06 -10.10
CA VAL A 85 -13.68 -10.89 -9.68
C VAL A 85 -14.17 -9.48 -9.98
N GLY A 86 -13.39 -8.44 -9.70
CA GLY A 86 -13.73 -7.06 -10.03
C GLY A 86 -13.99 -6.87 -11.53
N ARG A 87 -13.14 -7.46 -12.39
CA ARG A 87 -13.25 -7.35 -13.84
C ARG A 87 -14.33 -8.22 -14.45
N LEU A 88 -14.41 -9.49 -14.04
CA LEU A 88 -15.25 -10.50 -14.70
C LEU A 88 -16.66 -10.57 -14.13
N VAL A 89 -16.83 -10.30 -12.82
CA VAL A 89 -18.13 -10.39 -12.15
C VAL A 89 -18.79 -9.03 -12.00
N PHE A 90 -18.03 -8.04 -11.52
CA PHE A 90 -18.55 -6.69 -11.28
C PHE A 90 -18.39 -5.75 -12.47
N HIS A 91 -17.69 -6.16 -13.54
CA HIS A 91 -17.40 -5.35 -14.72
C HIS A 91 -16.82 -3.95 -14.39
N ALA A 92 -16.14 -3.84 -13.22
CA ALA A 92 -15.51 -2.61 -12.77
C ALA A 92 -14.34 -2.22 -13.67
N SER A 93 -13.91 -0.95 -13.65
CA SER A 93 -12.74 -0.50 -14.41
C SER A 93 -11.45 -1.21 -13.94
N TRP A 94 -10.41 -1.19 -14.77
CA TRP A 94 -9.12 -1.77 -14.38
C TRP A 94 -8.55 -1.09 -13.14
N GLY A 95 -8.69 0.24 -13.03
CA GLY A 95 -8.23 1.00 -11.88
C GLY A 95 -8.99 0.66 -10.60
N ALA A 96 -10.33 0.61 -10.66
CA ALA A 96 -11.16 0.25 -9.53
C ALA A 96 -10.88 -1.19 -9.05
N SER A 97 -10.76 -2.14 -9.99
CA SER A 97 -10.43 -3.53 -9.70
C SER A 97 -9.03 -3.68 -9.09
N ALA A 98 -8.04 -2.93 -9.59
CA ALA A 98 -6.68 -2.94 -9.08
C ALA A 98 -6.58 -2.34 -7.66
N LEU A 99 -7.30 -1.25 -7.38
CA LEU A 99 -7.37 -0.68 -6.04
C LEU A 99 -8.05 -1.62 -5.03
N ALA A 100 -9.15 -2.26 -5.42
CA ALA A 100 -9.81 -3.26 -4.60
C ALA A 100 -8.88 -4.46 -4.33
N ALA A 101 -8.15 -4.92 -5.34
CA ALA A 101 -7.17 -5.99 -5.23
C ALA A 101 -6.02 -5.61 -4.29
N LEU A 102 -5.48 -4.39 -4.41
CA LEU A 102 -4.45 -3.88 -3.51
C LEU A 102 -4.97 -3.77 -2.08
N ALA A 103 -6.18 -3.24 -1.89
CA ALA A 103 -6.80 -3.13 -0.57
C ALA A 103 -6.95 -4.48 0.13
N ALA A 104 -7.32 -5.53 -0.62
CA ALA A 104 -7.52 -6.87 -0.09
C ALA A 104 -6.21 -7.65 0.14
N SER A 105 -5.12 -7.32 -0.55
CA SER A 105 -3.90 -8.14 -0.56
C SER A 105 -2.67 -7.49 0.06
N ALA A 106 -2.69 -6.18 0.31
CA ALA A 106 -1.53 -5.43 0.77
C ALA A 106 -1.65 -4.98 2.23
N PRO A 107 -1.02 -5.68 3.19
CA PRO A 107 -0.92 -5.23 4.57
C PRO A 107 -0.05 -3.98 4.71
N ASN A 108 -0.29 -3.20 5.75
CA ASN A 108 0.54 -2.04 6.07
C ASN A 108 1.80 -2.46 6.84
N PHE A 109 2.71 -3.14 6.16
CA PHE A 109 3.94 -3.67 6.74
C PHE A 109 4.83 -2.57 7.31
N ALA A 110 5.06 -1.49 6.55
CA ALA A 110 6.07 -0.50 6.88
C ALA A 110 5.71 0.36 8.10
N TYR A 111 4.44 0.67 8.30
CA TYR A 111 4.04 1.68 9.30
C TYR A 111 3.30 1.10 10.50
N ILE A 112 2.39 0.15 10.27
CA ILE A 112 1.62 -0.48 11.36
C ILE A 112 2.32 -1.75 11.85
N GLY A 113 3.10 -2.39 10.96
CA GLY A 113 3.86 -3.59 11.29
C GLY A 113 4.76 -3.43 12.51
N PRO A 114 5.75 -2.50 12.51
CA PRO A 114 6.71 -2.37 13.60
C PRO A 114 6.08 -2.11 14.97
N PRO A 115 5.15 -1.16 15.15
CA PRO A 115 4.56 -0.93 16.47
C PRO A 115 3.66 -2.07 16.94
N VAL A 116 2.91 -2.74 16.06
CA VAL A 116 2.03 -3.85 16.46
C VAL A 116 2.84 -5.11 16.75
N LEU A 117 3.65 -5.55 15.80
CA LEU A 117 4.39 -6.80 15.90
C LEU A 117 5.57 -6.67 16.85
N GLY A 118 6.24 -5.52 16.89
CA GLY A 118 7.31 -5.26 17.85
C GLY A 118 6.84 -5.33 19.30
N ASN A 119 5.62 -4.87 19.61
CA ASN A 119 5.03 -5.01 20.94
C ASN A 119 4.55 -6.43 21.25
N LEU A 120 4.14 -7.21 20.23
CA LEU A 120 3.64 -8.59 20.43
C LEU A 120 4.77 -9.62 20.50
N TYR A 121 5.78 -9.48 19.63
CA TYR A 121 6.79 -10.50 19.38
C TYR A 121 8.23 -10.00 19.59
N GLY A 122 8.41 -8.70 19.84
CA GLY A 122 9.74 -8.12 20.03
C GLY A 122 10.54 -7.99 18.72
N PRO A 123 11.88 -7.92 18.81
CA PRO A 123 12.75 -7.69 17.64
C PRO A 123 12.68 -8.77 16.55
N ALA A 124 12.26 -9.98 16.89
CA ALA A 124 12.13 -11.10 15.93
C ALA A 124 11.12 -10.79 14.81
N SER A 125 10.11 -9.98 15.11
CA SER A 125 9.04 -9.60 14.17
C SER A 125 9.54 -8.83 12.93
N GLY A 126 10.78 -8.39 12.90
CA GLY A 126 11.35 -7.66 11.77
C GLY A 126 11.39 -8.48 10.47
N VAL A 127 11.55 -9.82 10.55
CA VAL A 127 11.70 -10.67 9.37
C VAL A 127 10.42 -10.72 8.52
N PRO A 128 9.26 -11.11 9.06
CA PRO A 128 8.02 -11.13 8.28
C PRO A 128 7.62 -9.77 7.72
N ILE A 129 7.87 -8.68 8.48
CA ILE A 129 7.62 -7.31 8.04
C ILE A 129 8.50 -6.97 6.84
N ALA A 130 9.81 -7.21 6.94
CA ALA A 130 10.78 -6.89 5.91
C ALA A 130 10.53 -7.68 4.61
N VAL A 131 10.30 -8.99 4.73
CA VAL A 131 9.98 -9.86 3.60
C VAL A 131 8.67 -9.44 2.95
N GLY A 132 7.60 -9.25 3.74
CA GLY A 132 6.29 -8.84 3.24
C GLY A 132 6.34 -7.46 2.55
N ASN A 133 7.02 -6.48 3.14
CA ASN A 133 7.18 -5.16 2.53
C ASN A 133 7.96 -5.22 1.21
N THR A 134 9.03 -6.00 1.16
CA THR A 134 9.82 -6.17 -0.07
C THR A 134 8.98 -6.83 -1.18
N LEU A 135 8.23 -7.88 -0.87
CA LEU A 135 7.32 -8.51 -1.82
C LEU A 135 6.24 -7.55 -2.31
N LEU A 136 5.66 -6.75 -1.41
CA LEU A 136 4.67 -5.73 -1.75
C LEU A 136 5.21 -4.76 -2.82
N VAL A 137 6.39 -4.17 -2.58
CA VAL A 137 6.97 -3.16 -3.48
C VAL A 137 7.51 -3.75 -4.79
N LEU A 138 7.81 -5.04 -4.83
CA LEU A 138 8.27 -5.74 -6.03
C LEU A 138 7.12 -6.27 -6.90
N THR A 139 5.93 -6.49 -6.35
CA THR A 139 4.86 -7.24 -7.01
C THR A 139 3.57 -6.45 -7.16
N VAL A 140 2.66 -6.55 -6.19
CA VAL A 140 1.28 -6.03 -6.30
C VAL A 140 1.22 -4.51 -6.36
N PHE A 141 2.16 -3.82 -5.75
CA PHE A 141 2.17 -2.36 -5.76
C PHE A 141 2.49 -1.78 -7.15
N PRO A 142 3.60 -2.16 -7.83
CA PRO A 142 3.87 -1.74 -9.20
C PRO A 142 2.78 -2.18 -10.18
N ALA A 143 2.28 -3.40 -10.04
CA ALA A 143 1.17 -3.90 -10.87
C ALA A 143 -0.07 -3.00 -10.76
N THR A 144 -0.41 -2.57 -9.54
CA THR A 144 -1.52 -1.63 -9.31
C THR A 144 -1.28 -0.28 -9.97
N VAL A 145 -0.09 0.29 -9.81
CA VAL A 145 0.26 1.60 -10.42
C VAL A 145 0.18 1.52 -11.94
N VAL A 146 0.66 0.44 -12.54
CA VAL A 146 0.55 0.20 -13.99
C VAL A 146 -0.92 0.14 -14.44
N LEU A 147 -1.76 -0.65 -13.75
CA LEU A 147 -3.17 -0.79 -14.10
C LEU A 147 -3.94 0.52 -13.93
N LEU A 148 -3.65 1.30 -12.88
CA LEU A 148 -4.22 2.63 -12.69
C LEU A 148 -3.83 3.59 -13.80
N THR A 149 -2.55 3.57 -14.22
CA THR A 149 -2.05 4.41 -15.30
C THR A 149 -2.71 4.05 -16.65
N LEU A 150 -2.88 2.76 -16.92
CA LEU A 150 -3.58 2.27 -18.11
C LEU A 150 -5.05 2.67 -18.12
N ASP A 151 -5.73 2.53 -16.99
CA ASP A 151 -7.15 2.88 -16.83
C ASP A 151 -7.37 4.40 -17.02
N ALA A 152 -6.52 5.22 -16.41
CA ALA A 152 -6.58 6.66 -16.54
C ALA A 152 -6.40 7.12 -18.00
N ARG A 153 -5.53 6.47 -18.77
CA ARG A 153 -5.35 6.74 -20.19
C ARG A 153 -6.57 6.36 -21.03
N SER A 154 -7.12 5.16 -20.81
CA SER A 154 -8.30 4.70 -21.56
C SER A 154 -9.51 5.60 -21.34
N GLN A 155 -9.64 6.17 -20.15
CA GLN A 155 -10.70 7.14 -19.84
C GLN A 155 -10.49 8.49 -20.55
N GLN A 156 -9.24 8.91 -20.73
CA GLN A 156 -8.91 10.14 -21.46
C GLN A 156 -9.14 10.02 -22.96
N GLU A 157 -8.76 8.89 -23.57
CA GLU A 157 -9.00 8.63 -24.99
C GLU A 157 -10.51 8.57 -25.32
N ALA A 158 -11.36 8.24 -24.34
CA ALA A 158 -12.81 8.21 -24.48
C ALA A 158 -13.49 9.60 -24.30
N GLN A 159 -12.77 10.64 -23.87
CA GLN A 159 -13.33 11.99 -23.69
C GLN A 159 -13.28 12.80 -24.98
N PRO A 160 -14.33 13.63 -25.27
CA PRO A 160 -14.32 14.50 -26.43
C PRO A 160 -13.21 15.57 -26.33
N PRO A 161 -12.65 16.04 -27.47
CA PRO A 161 -11.62 17.07 -27.50
C PRO A 161 -12.12 18.36 -26.82
N GLY A 162 -11.46 18.82 -25.76
CA GLY A 162 -11.78 20.05 -25.05
C GLY A 162 -12.29 19.90 -23.62
N ALA A 163 -12.45 18.68 -23.08
CA ALA A 163 -12.79 18.48 -21.68
C ALA A 163 -11.61 18.83 -20.76
N GLU A 164 -11.90 19.43 -19.61
CA GLU A 164 -10.89 19.75 -18.58
C GLU A 164 -10.16 18.50 -18.13
N GLN A 165 -8.85 18.45 -18.36
CA GLN A 165 -8.00 17.30 -18.06
C GLN A 165 -7.70 17.24 -16.57
N ALA A 166 -7.90 16.07 -15.95
CA ALA A 166 -7.47 15.82 -14.58
C ALA A 166 -5.95 16.06 -14.43
N PRO A 167 -5.49 16.65 -13.31
CA PRO A 167 -4.07 16.91 -13.10
C PRO A 167 -3.27 15.59 -13.03
N GLY A 168 -2.43 15.34 -14.01
CA GLY A 168 -1.59 14.14 -14.12
C GLY A 168 -1.70 13.40 -15.45
N ALA A 169 -2.57 13.82 -16.32
CA ALA A 169 -3.01 13.09 -17.50
C ALA A 169 -2.47 13.59 -18.85
N ARG A 170 -1.34 14.28 -18.89
CA ARG A 170 -0.62 14.54 -20.14
C ARG A 170 0.24 13.35 -20.51
N ALA A 171 -0.32 12.43 -21.26
CA ALA A 171 0.49 11.43 -21.95
C ALA A 171 -0.01 11.27 -23.38
N GLU A 172 0.79 11.80 -24.29
CA GLU A 172 0.67 11.61 -25.75
C GLU A 172 0.47 10.12 -26.10
N ALA A 173 -0.15 9.86 -27.26
CA ALA A 173 -0.42 8.54 -27.83
C ALA A 173 0.86 7.70 -27.97
N ALA A 174 1.27 7.10 -26.88
CA ALA A 174 2.45 6.27 -26.80
C ALA A 174 2.02 4.85 -26.39
N GLY A 175 2.52 3.85 -27.10
CA GLY A 175 2.19 2.44 -26.91
C GLY A 175 2.43 1.93 -25.50
N ILE A 176 2.01 0.70 -25.20
CA ILE A 176 2.10 0.02 -23.89
C ILE A 176 3.48 0.17 -23.24
N LEU A 177 4.56 0.17 -24.02
CA LEU A 177 5.93 0.37 -23.52
C LEU A 177 6.13 1.75 -22.87
N SER A 178 5.54 2.80 -23.42
CA SER A 178 5.64 4.15 -22.84
C SER A 178 4.81 4.25 -21.55
N VAL A 179 3.68 3.55 -21.46
CA VAL A 179 2.89 3.46 -20.22
C VAL A 179 3.68 2.79 -19.11
N LEU A 180 4.27 1.64 -19.42
CA LEU A 180 5.16 0.94 -18.49
C LEU A 180 6.34 1.82 -18.08
N GLY A 181 6.97 2.51 -19.05
CA GLY A 181 8.05 3.45 -18.78
C GLY A 181 7.63 4.57 -17.83
N HIS A 182 6.46 5.19 -18.03
CA HIS A 182 5.95 6.24 -17.15
C HIS A 182 5.57 5.72 -15.75
N ALA A 183 4.97 4.53 -15.67
CA ALA A 183 4.64 3.92 -14.38
C ALA A 183 5.91 3.57 -13.59
N LEU A 184 6.90 2.99 -14.25
CA LEU A 184 8.20 2.65 -13.64
C LEU A 184 9.05 3.88 -13.31
N ALA A 185 8.88 4.98 -14.03
CA ALA A 185 9.54 6.25 -13.73
C ALA A 185 8.95 6.98 -12.51
N GLN A 186 7.80 6.56 -12.00
CA GLN A 186 7.25 7.17 -10.79
C GLN A 186 8.16 6.89 -9.58
N PRO A 187 8.50 7.93 -8.77
CA PRO A 187 9.39 7.77 -7.61
C PRO A 187 8.93 6.66 -6.66
N ILE A 188 7.63 6.53 -6.45
CA ILE A 188 7.04 5.52 -5.56
C ILE A 188 7.30 4.07 -6.03
N VAL A 189 7.63 3.86 -7.30
CA VAL A 189 7.93 2.54 -7.86
C VAL A 189 9.44 2.30 -7.90
N TRP A 190 10.22 3.19 -8.51
CA TRP A 190 11.65 2.93 -8.74
C TRP A 190 12.51 3.08 -7.49
N THR A 191 12.13 3.95 -6.51
CA THR A 191 12.95 4.13 -5.30
C THR A 191 13.05 2.88 -4.44
N PRO A 192 11.97 2.15 -4.11
CA PRO A 192 12.10 0.89 -3.39
C PRO A 192 12.79 -0.21 -4.22
N LEU A 193 12.60 -0.24 -5.55
CA LEU A 193 13.33 -1.16 -6.42
C LEU A 193 14.84 -0.90 -6.38
N LEU A 194 15.23 0.38 -6.38
CA LEU A 194 16.64 0.76 -6.17
C LEU A 194 17.12 0.29 -4.79
N GLY A 195 16.31 0.46 -3.74
CA GLY A 195 16.62 -0.04 -2.41
C GLY A 195 16.91 -1.55 -2.41
N VAL A 196 16.05 -2.34 -3.04
CA VAL A 196 16.27 -3.80 -3.19
C VAL A 196 17.55 -4.09 -3.95
N ALA A 197 17.82 -3.39 -5.06
CA ALA A 197 19.04 -3.58 -5.84
C ALA A 197 20.29 -3.31 -5.00
N LEU A 198 20.30 -2.24 -4.21
CA LEU A 198 21.41 -1.91 -3.30
C LEU A 198 21.65 -3.01 -2.25
N VAL A 199 20.57 -3.49 -1.63
CA VAL A 199 20.64 -4.61 -0.66
C VAL A 199 21.19 -5.88 -1.30
N MET A 200 20.75 -6.22 -2.53
CA MET A 200 21.25 -7.40 -3.25
C MET A 200 22.71 -7.25 -3.65
N LEU A 201 23.17 -6.05 -4.00
CA LEU A 201 24.57 -5.73 -4.29
C LEU A 201 25.45 -5.63 -3.04
N GLY A 202 24.88 -5.71 -1.84
CA GLY A 202 25.61 -5.58 -0.57
C GLY A 202 26.05 -4.14 -0.27
N VAL A 203 25.47 -3.15 -0.94
CA VAL A 203 25.77 -1.73 -0.69
C VAL A 203 25.05 -1.28 0.56
N HIS A 204 25.81 -0.83 1.55
CA HIS A 204 25.29 -0.29 2.80
C HIS A 204 25.19 1.22 2.73
N ILE A 205 24.03 1.76 3.04
CA ILE A 205 23.83 3.21 3.18
C ILE A 205 24.25 3.59 4.61
N PRO A 206 25.16 4.56 4.77
CA PRO A 206 25.55 5.04 6.09
C PRO A 206 24.35 5.52 6.91
N ALA A 207 24.32 5.17 8.20
CA ALA A 207 23.20 5.52 9.08
C ALA A 207 22.83 7.02 9.07
N PRO A 208 23.77 7.99 9.03
CA PRO A 208 23.39 9.40 8.93
C PRO A 208 22.61 9.74 7.66
N ALA A 209 22.98 9.13 6.52
CA ALA A 209 22.25 9.34 5.26
C ALA A 209 20.86 8.70 5.30
N ALA A 210 20.77 7.46 5.79
CA ALA A 210 19.48 6.78 5.97
C ALA A 210 18.56 7.56 6.90
N ASN A 211 19.04 8.03 8.04
CA ASN A 211 18.27 8.82 9.01
C ASN A 211 17.80 10.16 8.43
N THR A 212 18.63 10.83 7.60
CA THR A 212 18.24 12.07 6.93
C THR A 212 17.08 11.83 5.94
N LEU A 213 17.15 10.78 5.14
CA LEU A 213 16.07 10.39 4.22
C LEU A 213 14.83 9.96 4.99
N ASP A 214 14.99 9.26 6.11
CA ASP A 214 13.90 8.77 6.94
C ASP A 214 13.14 9.91 7.63
N LEU A 215 13.77 11.04 7.91
CA LEU A 215 13.12 12.20 8.51
C LEU A 215 11.89 12.66 7.68
N LEU A 216 12.04 12.75 6.36
CA LEU A 216 10.90 13.05 5.48
C LEU A 216 10.00 11.82 5.30
N GLY A 217 10.58 10.64 5.23
CA GLY A 217 9.85 9.37 5.13
C GLY A 217 8.88 9.14 6.28
N GLN A 218 9.28 9.44 7.51
CA GLN A 218 8.43 9.32 8.71
C GLN A 218 7.19 10.22 8.64
N SER A 219 7.27 11.38 7.98
CA SER A 219 6.13 12.26 7.80
C SER A 219 5.04 11.62 6.92
N ALA A 220 5.41 10.67 6.06
CA ALA A 220 4.49 10.05 5.10
C ALA A 220 3.25 9.46 5.79
N THR A 221 3.42 8.69 6.86
CA THR A 221 2.31 8.06 7.57
C THR A 221 1.40 9.07 8.25
N GLY A 222 1.97 10.02 9.00
CA GLY A 222 1.19 11.04 9.70
C GLY A 222 0.39 11.91 8.74
N VAL A 223 1.05 12.42 7.70
CA VAL A 223 0.40 13.26 6.68
C VAL A 223 -0.62 12.46 5.86
N ALA A 224 -0.33 11.21 5.51
CA ALA A 224 -1.26 10.34 4.79
C ALA A 224 -2.53 10.06 5.61
N LEU A 225 -2.39 9.68 6.89
CA LEU A 225 -3.51 9.41 7.79
C LEU A 225 -4.33 10.67 8.06
N PHE A 226 -3.68 11.81 8.26
CA PHE A 226 -4.34 13.09 8.42
C PHE A 226 -5.14 13.46 7.16
N SER A 227 -4.52 13.32 5.98
CA SER A 227 -5.18 13.57 4.69
C SER A 227 -6.37 12.63 4.47
N ALA A 228 -6.24 11.34 4.85
CA ALA A 228 -7.34 10.40 4.80
C ALA A 228 -8.52 10.84 5.68
N GLY A 229 -8.24 11.41 6.87
CA GLY A 229 -9.25 12.02 7.74
C GLY A 229 -10.01 13.16 7.05
N ILE A 230 -9.28 14.07 6.35
CA ILE A 230 -9.90 15.15 5.57
C ILE A 230 -10.80 14.59 4.46
N VAL A 231 -10.30 13.58 3.73
CA VAL A 231 -11.06 12.92 2.64
C VAL A 231 -12.34 12.27 3.19
N ILE A 232 -12.25 11.53 4.29
CA ILE A 232 -13.43 10.91 4.95
C ILE A 232 -14.46 11.96 5.38
N ALA A 233 -14.02 13.15 5.82
CA ALA A 233 -14.92 14.23 6.21
C ALA A 233 -15.59 14.91 5.01
N ALA A 234 -14.91 14.95 3.85
CA ALA A 234 -15.37 15.57 2.62
C ALA A 234 -16.33 14.69 1.80
N TYR A 235 -16.12 13.37 1.85
CA TYR A 235 -16.92 12.39 1.10
C TYR A 235 -17.78 11.54 2.04
N ARG A 236 -18.92 11.08 1.54
CA ARG A 236 -19.73 10.11 2.28
C ARG A 236 -19.06 8.75 2.28
N VAL A 237 -18.86 8.19 3.47
CA VAL A 237 -18.37 6.81 3.61
C VAL A 237 -19.56 5.88 3.43
N GLU A 238 -19.57 5.11 2.36
CA GLU A 238 -20.61 4.10 2.12
C GLU A 238 -20.06 2.71 2.48
N ILE A 239 -20.66 2.11 3.51
CA ILE A 239 -20.36 0.73 3.90
C ILE A 239 -21.29 -0.18 3.09
N ASN A 240 -20.77 -0.74 2.02
CA ASN A 240 -21.50 -1.68 1.18
C ASN A 240 -20.94 -3.10 1.32
N ARG A 241 -21.63 -4.08 0.70
CA ARG A 241 -21.25 -5.50 0.76
C ARG A 241 -19.84 -5.75 0.19
N VAL A 242 -19.41 -4.97 -0.80
CA VAL A 242 -18.08 -5.11 -1.42
C VAL A 242 -17.00 -4.68 -0.43
N VAL A 243 -17.18 -3.54 0.26
CA VAL A 243 -16.26 -3.06 1.30
C VAL A 243 -16.15 -4.08 2.43
N LEU A 244 -17.27 -4.62 2.90
CA LEU A 244 -17.27 -5.65 3.95
C LEU A 244 -16.58 -6.95 3.49
N ALA A 245 -16.81 -7.38 2.25
CA ALA A 245 -16.15 -8.56 1.68
C ALA A 245 -14.64 -8.35 1.55
N LEU A 246 -14.19 -7.18 1.07
CA LEU A 246 -12.77 -6.85 0.98
C LEU A 246 -12.12 -6.78 2.37
N ALA A 247 -12.79 -6.18 3.35
CA ALA A 247 -12.32 -6.14 4.74
C ALA A 247 -12.22 -7.54 5.34
N PHE A 248 -13.18 -8.41 5.09
CA PHE A 248 -13.15 -9.81 5.53
C PHE A 248 -12.01 -10.57 4.84
N LEU A 249 -11.88 -10.47 3.52
CA LEU A 249 -10.80 -11.10 2.76
C LEU A 249 -9.44 -10.64 3.25
N LYS A 250 -9.28 -9.34 3.53
CA LYS A 250 -8.02 -8.77 3.99
C LYS A 250 -7.65 -9.24 5.39
N ASN A 251 -8.58 -9.14 6.35
CA ASN A 251 -8.24 -9.31 7.76
C ASN A 251 -8.40 -10.77 8.25
N ILE A 252 -9.12 -11.61 7.50
CA ILE A 252 -9.36 -13.03 7.84
C ILE A 252 -8.90 -13.94 6.71
N GLY A 253 -9.33 -13.68 5.47
CA GLY A 253 -9.04 -14.54 4.33
C GLY A 253 -7.55 -14.63 4.02
N GLN A 254 -6.83 -13.51 3.96
CA GLN A 254 -5.41 -13.49 3.67
C GLN A 254 -4.56 -14.18 4.78
N PRO A 255 -4.74 -13.88 6.07
CA PRO A 255 -4.07 -14.61 7.15
C PRO A 255 -4.36 -16.12 7.15
N ALA A 256 -5.62 -16.51 6.92
CA ALA A 256 -6.00 -17.91 6.85
C ALA A 256 -5.35 -18.63 5.65
N LEU A 257 -5.29 -17.97 4.50
CA LEU A 257 -4.60 -18.49 3.32
C LEU A 257 -3.10 -18.68 3.60
N LEU A 258 -2.44 -17.69 4.18
CA LEU A 258 -1.01 -17.80 4.53
C LEU A 258 -0.79 -18.92 5.54
N LEU A 259 -1.60 -19.01 6.59
CA LEU A 259 -1.51 -20.08 7.58
C LEU A 259 -1.63 -21.45 6.91
N ALA A 260 -2.62 -21.65 6.06
CA ALA A 260 -2.82 -22.90 5.33
C ALA A 260 -1.61 -23.26 4.45
N LEU A 261 -1.05 -22.29 3.72
CA LEU A 261 0.11 -22.51 2.86
C LEU A 261 1.36 -22.90 3.67
N LEU A 262 1.62 -22.19 4.77
CA LEU A 262 2.79 -22.48 5.61
C LEU A 262 2.68 -23.82 6.32
N LEU A 263 1.49 -24.17 6.84
CA LEU A 263 1.24 -25.48 7.44
C LEU A 263 1.36 -26.61 6.42
N ALA A 264 0.85 -26.42 5.20
CA ALA A 264 0.98 -27.41 4.12
C ALA A 264 2.44 -27.60 3.69
N ALA A 265 3.28 -26.55 3.80
CA ALA A 265 4.71 -26.63 3.57
C ALA A 265 5.50 -27.22 4.75
N GLY A 266 4.82 -27.65 5.83
CA GLY A 266 5.46 -28.17 7.05
C GLY A 266 6.21 -27.10 7.86
N TYR A 267 5.90 -25.83 7.66
CA TYR A 267 6.55 -24.72 8.34
C TYR A 267 6.01 -24.59 9.77
N THR A 268 6.84 -24.95 10.74
CA THR A 268 6.50 -24.90 12.17
C THR A 268 7.43 -23.98 12.97
N ASN A 269 8.15 -23.09 12.26
CA ASN A 269 9.04 -22.11 12.86
C ASN A 269 8.24 -21.18 13.80
N PRO A 270 8.81 -20.69 14.91
CA PRO A 270 8.19 -19.69 15.78
C PRO A 270 7.66 -18.45 15.03
N LEU A 271 8.25 -18.10 13.89
CA LEU A 271 7.81 -17.01 13.04
C LEU A 271 6.44 -17.23 12.36
N LEU A 272 5.87 -18.45 12.41
CA LEU A 272 4.56 -18.75 11.80
C LEU A 272 3.46 -17.80 12.31
N GLY A 273 3.35 -17.67 13.64
CA GLY A 273 2.36 -16.79 14.26
C GLY A 273 2.57 -15.32 13.88
N GLU A 274 3.81 -14.89 13.87
CA GLU A 274 4.20 -13.53 13.47
C GLU A 274 3.86 -13.24 11.99
N ALA A 275 4.16 -14.18 11.10
CA ALA A 275 3.84 -14.07 9.68
C ALA A 275 2.33 -13.96 9.43
N VAL A 276 1.53 -14.78 10.12
CA VAL A 276 0.07 -14.76 10.00
C VAL A 276 -0.50 -13.44 10.52
N VAL A 277 -0.06 -12.97 11.70
CA VAL A 277 -0.51 -11.68 12.27
C VAL A 277 -0.04 -10.52 11.40
N THR A 278 1.13 -10.60 10.77
CA THR A 278 1.64 -9.60 9.84
C THR A 278 0.72 -9.41 8.63
N THR A 279 0.11 -10.49 8.12
CA THR A 279 -0.88 -10.38 7.04
C THR A 279 -2.26 -9.91 7.51
N ALA A 280 -2.56 -10.00 8.81
CA ALA A 280 -3.79 -9.47 9.39
C ALA A 280 -3.74 -7.96 9.67
N LEU A 281 -2.58 -7.30 9.48
CA LEU A 281 -2.49 -5.84 9.59
C LEU A 281 -3.49 -5.15 8.65
N PRO A 282 -4.00 -3.95 9.00
CA PRO A 282 -4.87 -3.18 8.11
C PRO A 282 -4.27 -2.98 6.71
N ALA A 283 -5.12 -2.69 5.73
CA ALA A 283 -4.67 -2.40 4.38
C ALA A 283 -3.71 -1.20 4.34
N ILE A 284 -2.79 -1.22 3.37
CA ILE A 284 -1.84 -0.11 3.16
C ILE A 284 -2.57 1.20 2.87
N VAL A 285 -2.17 2.30 3.53
CA VAL A 285 -2.78 3.63 3.38
C VAL A 285 -2.70 4.14 1.94
N SER A 286 -1.69 3.71 1.18
CA SER A 286 -1.50 4.08 -0.21
C SER A 286 -2.69 3.75 -1.12
N VAL A 287 -3.57 2.82 -0.75
CA VAL A 287 -4.81 2.52 -1.49
C VAL A 287 -5.68 3.77 -1.59
N ALA A 288 -5.93 4.43 -0.47
CA ALA A 288 -6.73 5.67 -0.45
C ALA A 288 -6.06 6.80 -1.23
N LEU A 289 -4.73 6.93 -1.07
CA LEU A 289 -3.94 7.96 -1.75
C LEU A 289 -3.94 7.76 -3.27
N LEU A 290 -3.72 6.53 -3.74
CA LEU A 290 -3.80 6.18 -5.16
C LEU A 290 -5.21 6.41 -5.71
N GLY A 291 -6.24 6.04 -4.95
CA GLY A 291 -7.64 6.27 -5.33
C GLY A 291 -7.93 7.76 -5.61
N VAL A 292 -7.45 8.65 -4.74
CA VAL A 292 -7.60 10.11 -4.92
C VAL A 292 -6.73 10.61 -6.06
N GLN A 293 -5.46 10.16 -6.13
CA GLN A 293 -4.51 10.62 -7.17
C GLN A 293 -4.99 10.29 -8.58
N TYR A 294 -5.57 9.11 -8.80
CA TYR A 294 -6.04 8.64 -10.10
C TYR A 294 -7.53 8.91 -10.32
N GLY A 295 -8.22 9.57 -9.40
CA GLY A 295 -9.65 9.89 -9.51
C GLY A 295 -10.59 8.68 -9.43
N VAL A 296 -10.08 7.50 -9.06
CA VAL A 296 -10.86 6.26 -9.03
C VAL A 296 -11.77 6.18 -7.79
N ALA A 297 -11.45 6.91 -6.72
CA ALA A 297 -12.26 6.94 -5.50
C ALA A 297 -13.70 7.45 -5.73
N GLN A 298 -13.92 8.28 -6.75
CA GLN A 298 -15.24 8.79 -7.09
C GLN A 298 -16.14 7.73 -7.76
N SER A 299 -15.54 6.76 -8.46
CA SER A 299 -16.27 5.68 -9.14
C SER A 299 -16.68 4.52 -8.22
N LEU A 300 -16.08 4.41 -7.05
CA LEU A 300 -16.44 3.39 -6.05
C LEU A 300 -17.60 3.86 -5.14
N THR A 301 -17.98 5.14 -5.20
CA THR A 301 -19.07 5.74 -4.43
C THR A 301 -20.32 6.01 -5.25
N ALA A 302 -20.29 5.82 -6.55
CA ALA A 302 -21.44 5.87 -7.47
C ALA A 302 -21.96 4.45 -7.75
#